data_0aa4419d3daea98cdaa32d81e589bcea
#
_entry.id   0aa4419d3daea98cdaa32d81e589bcea
#
_cell.length_a   1.000
_cell.length_b   1.000
_cell.length_c   1.000
_cell.angle_alpha   90.00
_cell.angle_beta   90.00
_cell.angle_gamma   90.00
#
_symmetry.space_group_name_H-M   'P 1'
#
loop_
_entity.id
_entity.type
_entity.pdbx_description
1 polymer ?
#
loop_
_entity_poly.entity_id
_entity_poly.type
_entity_poly.pdbx_seq_one_letter_code
_entity_poly.pdbx_strand_id
1 'polypeptide(L)'
;MKNILNYKFGFYLLIVVLIGIFVIDSMEEDYDDDEITKAQVKEAITNFFSSIEIGSELDTYDYITEDFQLVELGGPYTLAEFWSLIESSQGDNIPLSRNWDLSNWTISIDDESAHVSYKNNGTFVTSINGEEVTTNPIWLESAYLIVDDDELKIKYFQSEEISDYLSN
;
A
#
# COMPACT_ATOMS: atom_id res chain seq x y z
N MET A 1 15.49 21.46 -63.95
CA MET A 1 14.64 20.41 -63.27
C MET A 1 15.18 19.84 -62.00
N LYS A 2 16.41 20.13 -61.52
CA LYS A 2 16.94 19.61 -60.21
C LYS A 2 16.41 20.31 -58.97
N ASN A 3 15.92 21.55 -59.04
CA ASN A 3 15.54 22.32 -57.86
C ASN A 3 14.10 22.05 -57.32
N ILE A 4 13.22 21.49 -58.17
CA ILE A 4 11.83 21.19 -57.76
C ILE A 4 11.74 19.94 -56.87
N LEU A 5 12.63 18.98 -57.10
CA LEU A 5 12.66 17.74 -56.31
C LEU A 5 13.11 17.98 -54.85
N ASN A 6 14.07 18.89 -54.66
CA ASN A 6 14.58 19.26 -53.33
C ASN A 6 13.55 20.05 -52.50
N TYR A 7 12.68 20.84 -53.15
CA TYR A 7 11.66 21.60 -52.46
C TYR A 7 10.52 20.73 -51.92
N LYS A 8 10.10 19.75 -52.71
CA LYS A 8 9.09 18.76 -52.25
C LYS A 8 9.61 17.89 -51.11
N PHE A 9 10.86 17.45 -51.18
CA PHE A 9 11.47 16.65 -50.13
C PHE A 9 11.61 17.42 -48.81
N GLY A 10 12.02 18.70 -48.85
CA GLY A 10 12.10 19.56 -47.69
C GLY A 10 10.72 19.84 -47.06
N PHE A 11 9.68 19.98 -47.90
CA PHE A 11 8.31 20.20 -47.42
C PHE A 11 7.73 18.97 -46.71
N TYR A 12 7.94 17.76 -47.23
CA TYR A 12 7.51 16.53 -46.58
C TYR A 12 8.28 16.27 -45.25
N LEU A 13 9.57 16.58 -45.21
CA LEU A 13 10.36 16.46 -44.00
C LEU A 13 9.84 17.42 -42.89
N LEU A 14 9.49 18.66 -43.26
CA LEU A 14 8.92 19.64 -42.35
C LEU A 14 7.56 19.20 -41.78
N ILE A 15 6.69 18.61 -42.63
CA ILE A 15 5.39 18.08 -42.19
C ILE A 15 5.58 16.89 -41.21
N VAL A 16 6.50 15.98 -41.49
CA VAL A 16 6.77 14.84 -40.61
C VAL A 16 7.31 15.30 -39.24
N VAL A 17 8.18 16.32 -39.21
CA VAL A 17 8.70 16.91 -37.99
C VAL A 17 7.58 17.61 -37.19
N LEU A 18 6.71 18.38 -37.87
CA LEU A 18 5.56 19.06 -37.21
C LEU A 18 4.54 18.04 -36.65
N ILE A 19 4.25 16.98 -37.41
CA ILE A 19 3.35 15.90 -36.89
C ILE A 19 4.02 15.17 -35.73
N GLY A 20 5.33 14.92 -35.81
CA GLY A 20 6.09 14.29 -34.72
C GLY A 20 6.06 15.12 -33.42
N ILE A 21 6.22 16.44 -33.51
CA ILE A 21 6.15 17.36 -32.38
C ILE A 21 4.72 17.39 -31.80
N PHE A 22 3.68 17.42 -32.67
CA PHE A 22 2.29 17.43 -32.22
C PHE A 22 1.87 16.13 -31.55
N VAL A 23 2.40 14.98 -31.98
CA VAL A 23 2.14 13.67 -31.37
C VAL A 23 2.88 13.54 -30.03
N ILE A 24 4.08 14.12 -29.89
CA ILE A 24 4.82 14.13 -28.62
C ILE A 24 4.13 15.05 -27.61
N ASP A 25 3.66 16.24 -28.03
CA ASP A 25 2.95 17.20 -27.17
C ASP A 25 1.56 16.69 -26.75
N SER A 26 0.93 15.84 -27.56
CA SER A 26 -0.35 15.18 -27.20
C SER A 26 -0.17 13.88 -26.41
N MET A 27 1.06 13.44 -26.14
CA MET A 27 1.41 12.31 -25.27
C MET A 27 1.99 12.75 -23.93
N GLU A 28 2.15 14.05 -23.66
CA GLU A 28 2.16 14.53 -22.30
C GLU A 28 0.72 14.35 -21.78
N GLU A 29 0.41 13.15 -21.28
CA GLU A 29 -0.64 13.01 -20.29
C GLU A 29 -0.30 14.07 -19.23
N ASP A 30 -1.20 15.04 -19.02
CA ASP A 30 -1.22 15.86 -17.82
C ASP A 30 -1.26 14.84 -16.67
N TYR A 31 -0.09 14.46 -16.15
CA TYR A 31 0.03 13.80 -14.88
C TYR A 31 -0.37 14.88 -13.88
N ASP A 32 -1.63 14.84 -13.48
CA ASP A 32 -2.09 15.56 -12.32
C ASP A 32 -1.29 14.96 -11.16
N ASP A 33 -0.26 15.68 -10.69
CA ASP A 33 0.64 15.23 -9.61
C ASP A 33 -0.14 14.98 -8.31
N ASP A 34 -1.45 15.33 -8.29
CA ASP A 34 -2.35 15.21 -7.16
C ASP A 34 -3.22 13.93 -7.19
N GLU A 35 -3.20 13.11 -8.26
CA GLU A 35 -4.04 11.93 -8.37
C GLU A 35 -3.43 10.72 -7.64
N ILE A 36 -4.20 10.13 -6.71
CA ILE A 36 -3.80 8.91 -5.99
C ILE A 36 -3.59 7.76 -6.99
N THR A 37 -2.46 7.09 -6.90
CA THR A 37 -2.13 5.92 -7.72
C THR A 37 -2.24 4.61 -6.92
N LYS A 38 -2.46 3.49 -7.63
CA LYS A 38 -2.43 2.15 -7.00
C LYS A 38 -1.06 1.83 -6.38
N ALA A 39 0.00 2.42 -6.88
CA ALA A 39 1.35 2.25 -6.33
C ALA A 39 1.47 2.92 -4.96
N GLN A 40 1.00 4.16 -4.82
CA GLN A 40 0.97 4.89 -3.56
C GLN A 40 0.10 4.20 -2.51
N VAL A 41 -1.08 3.66 -2.90
CA VAL A 41 -1.94 2.89 -1.97
C VAL A 41 -1.21 1.65 -1.44
N LYS A 42 -0.53 0.89 -2.30
CA LYS A 42 0.25 -0.28 -1.87
C LYS A 42 1.44 0.12 -0.98
N GLU A 43 2.11 1.21 -1.32
CA GLU A 43 3.23 1.74 -0.55
C GLU A 43 2.79 2.17 0.85
N ALA A 44 1.68 2.91 0.99
CA ALA A 44 1.12 3.32 2.27
C ALA A 44 0.82 2.10 3.18
N ILE A 45 0.16 1.07 2.64
CA ILE A 45 -0.11 -0.17 3.39
C ILE A 45 1.19 -0.89 3.75
N THR A 46 2.15 -1.00 2.83
CA THR A 46 3.43 -1.68 3.09
C THR A 46 4.22 -0.95 4.16
N ASN A 47 4.26 0.37 4.14
CA ASN A 47 4.94 1.20 5.13
C ASN A 47 4.29 1.07 6.52
N PHE A 48 2.96 1.03 6.58
CA PHE A 48 2.23 0.75 7.82
C PHE A 48 2.66 -0.59 8.44
N PHE A 49 2.70 -1.69 7.67
CA PHE A 49 3.17 -2.97 8.18
C PHE A 49 4.65 -2.95 8.56
N SER A 50 5.49 -2.26 7.80
CA SER A 50 6.91 -2.11 8.13
C SER A 50 7.11 -1.38 9.46
N SER A 51 6.29 -0.38 9.77
CA SER A 51 6.34 0.31 11.06
C SER A 51 5.98 -0.62 12.24
N ILE A 52 5.03 -1.52 12.05
CA ILE A 52 4.66 -2.54 13.04
C ILE A 52 5.79 -3.59 13.20
N GLU A 53 6.48 -3.96 12.13
CA GLU A 53 7.59 -4.92 12.15
C GLU A 53 8.76 -4.40 12.97
N ILE A 54 9.13 -3.13 12.82
CA ILE A 54 10.20 -2.45 13.57
C ILE A 54 9.83 -2.33 15.06
N GLY A 55 8.53 -2.42 15.40
CA GLY A 55 8.05 -2.51 16.78
C GLY A 55 7.91 -1.17 17.48
N SER A 56 7.74 -0.07 16.75
CA SER A 56 7.49 1.25 17.31
C SER A 56 6.03 1.69 17.07
N GLU A 57 5.25 1.80 18.15
CA GLU A 57 3.93 2.42 18.09
C GLU A 57 4.02 3.84 17.52
N LEU A 58 5.06 4.59 17.88
CA LEU A 58 5.23 5.99 17.48
C LEU A 58 5.41 6.12 15.96
N ASP A 59 6.19 5.23 15.34
CA ASP A 59 6.43 5.27 13.89
C ASP A 59 5.15 4.90 13.10
N THR A 60 4.20 4.20 13.72
CA THR A 60 2.94 3.80 13.08
C THR A 60 1.98 5.00 12.95
N TYR A 61 2.07 5.99 13.82
CA TYR A 61 1.21 7.19 13.74
C TYR A 61 1.44 8.02 12.47
N ASP A 62 2.60 7.92 11.83
CA ASP A 62 2.89 8.64 10.59
C ASP A 62 2.03 8.13 9.41
N TYR A 63 1.52 6.90 9.49
CA TYR A 63 0.77 6.24 8.40
C TYR A 63 -0.74 6.20 8.61
N ILE A 64 -1.24 6.76 9.70
CA ILE A 64 -2.67 6.74 10.04
C ILE A 64 -3.20 8.15 10.33
N THR A 65 -4.52 8.32 10.20
CA THR A 65 -5.17 9.59 10.61
C THR A 65 -5.33 9.67 12.13
N GLU A 66 -5.56 10.88 12.66
CA GLU A 66 -5.79 11.10 14.10
C GLU A 66 -7.02 10.31 14.62
N ASP A 67 -8.04 10.14 13.78
CA ASP A 67 -9.28 9.40 14.09
C ASP A 67 -9.27 7.95 13.57
N PHE A 68 -8.09 7.38 13.39
CA PHE A 68 -7.91 6.01 12.93
C PHE A 68 -8.68 5.00 13.78
N GLN A 69 -9.30 4.02 13.10
CA GLN A 69 -9.96 2.89 13.71
C GLN A 69 -9.51 1.57 13.10
N LEU A 70 -9.20 0.62 13.95
CA LEU A 70 -8.91 -0.75 13.57
C LEU A 70 -10.03 -1.66 14.07
N VAL A 71 -10.51 -2.56 13.22
CA VAL A 71 -11.46 -3.62 13.60
C VAL A 71 -10.78 -4.97 13.43
N GLU A 72 -10.59 -5.65 14.55
CA GLU A 72 -10.00 -6.99 14.60
C GLU A 72 -10.60 -7.76 15.79
N LEU A 73 -10.56 -9.09 15.76
CA LEU A 73 -11.04 -9.96 16.86
C LEU A 73 -12.48 -9.63 17.33
N GLY A 74 -13.31 -9.11 16.41
CA GLY A 74 -14.72 -8.80 16.67
C GLY A 74 -14.97 -7.48 17.41
N GLY A 75 -13.97 -6.60 17.54
CA GLY A 75 -14.10 -5.29 18.19
C GLY A 75 -13.34 -4.17 17.49
N PRO A 76 -13.76 -2.91 17.68
CA PRO A 76 -12.99 -1.75 17.26
C PRO A 76 -11.90 -1.43 18.29
N TYR A 77 -10.74 -1.00 17.81
CA TYR A 77 -9.58 -0.59 18.60
C TYR A 77 -9.02 0.73 18.07
N THR A 78 -8.55 1.57 18.97
CA THR A 78 -7.54 2.59 18.64
C THR A 78 -6.19 1.93 18.43
N LEU A 79 -5.22 2.63 17.83
CA LEU A 79 -3.87 2.10 17.67
C LEU A 79 -3.25 1.72 19.04
N ALA A 80 -3.38 2.57 20.06
CA ALA A 80 -2.84 2.32 21.39
C ALA A 80 -3.46 1.06 22.05
N GLU A 81 -4.78 0.87 21.92
CA GLU A 81 -5.46 -0.33 22.42
C GLU A 81 -4.99 -1.59 21.68
N PHE A 82 -4.80 -1.50 20.37
CA PHE A 82 -4.28 -2.61 19.57
C PHE A 82 -2.85 -2.98 19.95
N TRP A 83 -1.96 -2.00 20.14
CA TRP A 83 -0.61 -2.24 20.64
C TRP A 83 -0.61 -2.89 22.02
N SER A 84 -1.44 -2.41 22.94
CA SER A 84 -1.59 -3.02 24.28
C SER A 84 -2.08 -4.48 24.18
N LEU A 85 -2.95 -4.79 23.22
CA LEU A 85 -3.41 -6.16 22.96
C LEU A 85 -2.26 -7.04 22.47
N ILE A 86 -1.46 -6.56 21.50
CA ILE A 86 -0.26 -7.27 20.98
C ILE A 86 0.71 -7.55 22.12
N GLU A 87 1.07 -6.56 22.92
CA GLU A 87 2.00 -6.69 24.05
C GLU A 87 1.47 -7.70 25.09
N SER A 88 0.20 -7.61 25.45
CA SER A 88 -0.42 -8.52 26.41
C SER A 88 -0.49 -9.96 25.91
N SER A 89 -0.66 -10.17 24.61
CA SER A 89 -0.72 -11.50 24.00
C SER A 89 0.64 -12.17 23.92
N GLN A 90 1.73 -11.41 23.88
CA GLN A 90 3.10 -11.93 23.84
C GLN A 90 3.52 -12.54 25.20
N GLY A 91 3.04 -11.98 26.33
CA GLY A 91 3.44 -12.43 27.66
C GLY A 91 4.97 -12.43 27.83
N ASP A 92 5.53 -13.56 28.30
CA ASP A 92 6.98 -13.74 28.47
C ASP A 92 7.67 -14.25 27.17
N ASN A 93 6.92 -14.38 26.07
CA ASN A 93 7.47 -14.86 24.81
C ASN A 93 8.25 -13.74 24.11
N ILE A 94 9.37 -14.09 23.50
CA ILE A 94 10.26 -13.13 22.83
C ILE A 94 10.06 -13.23 21.32
N PRO A 95 9.49 -12.20 20.67
CA PRO A 95 9.43 -12.17 19.23
C PRO A 95 10.83 -12.05 18.61
N LEU A 96 11.19 -12.98 17.73
CA LEU A 96 12.49 -13.02 17.06
C LEU A 96 12.42 -12.40 15.66
N SER A 97 11.33 -12.67 14.92
CA SER A 97 11.09 -12.03 13.63
C SER A 97 9.59 -12.00 13.29
N ARG A 98 9.22 -11.01 12.51
CA ARG A 98 7.91 -10.88 11.88
C ARG A 98 8.13 -10.57 10.40
N ASN A 99 7.38 -11.23 9.54
CA ASN A 99 7.39 -10.96 8.11
C ASN A 99 5.94 -10.97 7.59
N TRP A 100 5.66 -10.08 6.64
CA TRP A 100 4.36 -9.90 6.02
C TRP A 100 4.48 -10.08 4.50
N ASP A 101 3.69 -10.96 3.92
CA ASP A 101 3.57 -11.15 2.47
C ASP A 101 2.17 -10.75 2.02
N LEU A 102 2.08 -9.56 1.42
CA LEU A 102 0.84 -8.93 0.99
C LEU A 102 0.57 -9.24 -0.48
N SER A 103 -0.57 -9.86 -0.76
CA SER A 103 -0.92 -10.36 -2.09
C SER A 103 -2.42 -10.20 -2.40
N ASN A 104 -2.82 -10.51 -3.66
CA ASN A 104 -4.22 -10.50 -4.10
C ASN A 104 -4.93 -9.14 -3.92
N TRP A 105 -4.22 -8.07 -4.27
CA TRP A 105 -4.68 -6.70 -4.12
C TRP A 105 -5.89 -6.38 -4.99
N THR A 106 -6.93 -5.81 -4.37
CA THR A 106 -8.04 -5.15 -5.05
C THR A 106 -8.07 -3.70 -4.57
N ILE A 107 -7.92 -2.74 -5.49
CA ILE A 107 -7.80 -1.32 -5.16
C ILE A 107 -8.81 -0.54 -5.99
N SER A 108 -9.63 0.26 -5.31
CA SER A 108 -10.52 1.28 -5.87
C SER A 108 -10.06 2.64 -5.39
N ILE A 109 -9.95 3.59 -6.30
CA ILE A 109 -9.45 4.95 -6.05
C ILE A 109 -10.56 5.93 -6.41
N ASP A 110 -10.71 6.95 -5.59
CA ASP A 110 -11.52 8.14 -5.80
C ASP A 110 -10.61 9.38 -5.67
N ASP A 111 -11.09 10.58 -5.93
CA ASP A 111 -10.29 11.81 -6.03
C ASP A 111 -9.30 12.00 -4.85
N GLU A 112 -9.77 11.88 -3.60
CA GLU A 112 -8.98 12.10 -2.39
C GLU A 112 -8.96 10.88 -1.46
N SER A 113 -9.35 9.71 -1.96
CA SER A 113 -9.45 8.51 -1.13
C SER A 113 -9.23 7.22 -1.91
N ALA A 114 -8.89 6.17 -1.18
CA ALA A 114 -8.77 4.83 -1.74
C ALA A 114 -9.34 3.78 -0.79
N HIS A 115 -9.93 2.74 -1.37
CA HIS A 115 -10.28 1.53 -0.66
C HIS A 115 -9.46 0.36 -1.21
N VAL A 116 -8.83 -0.38 -0.32
CA VAL A 116 -8.00 -1.53 -0.68
C VAL A 116 -8.42 -2.76 0.11
N SER A 117 -8.37 -3.92 -0.53
CA SER A 117 -8.42 -5.22 0.14
C SER A 117 -7.32 -6.14 -0.40
N TYR A 118 -6.80 -7.00 0.45
CA TYR A 118 -5.70 -7.88 0.12
C TYR A 118 -5.65 -9.08 1.07
N LYS A 119 -4.84 -10.07 0.71
CA LYS A 119 -4.47 -11.18 1.57
C LYS A 119 -3.10 -10.92 2.18
N ASN A 120 -2.99 -11.12 3.48
CA ASN A 120 -1.75 -11.04 4.21
C ASN A 120 -1.35 -12.43 4.73
N ASN A 121 -0.15 -12.88 4.44
CA ASN A 121 0.41 -14.12 4.99
C ASN A 121 1.56 -13.73 5.92
N GLY A 122 1.34 -13.88 7.22
CA GLY A 122 2.37 -13.65 8.23
C GLY A 122 3.31 -14.85 8.38
N THR A 123 4.55 -14.57 8.71
CA THR A 123 5.50 -15.58 9.23
C THR A 123 6.13 -15.00 10.49
N PHE A 124 5.80 -15.56 11.64
CA PHE A 124 6.30 -15.09 12.93
C PHE A 124 7.14 -16.17 13.59
N VAL A 125 8.31 -15.78 14.03
CA VAL A 125 9.20 -16.64 14.84
C VAL A 125 9.27 -16.07 16.25
N THR A 126 8.92 -16.89 17.21
CA THR A 126 8.86 -16.50 18.63
C THR A 126 9.65 -17.52 19.47
N SER A 127 10.44 -17.06 20.43
CA SER A 127 11.06 -17.93 21.42
C SER A 127 10.10 -18.16 22.58
N ILE A 128 9.70 -19.40 22.78
CA ILE A 128 8.83 -19.87 23.88
C ILE A 128 9.61 -20.83 24.75
N ASN A 129 9.89 -20.46 25.99
CA ASN A 129 10.72 -21.25 26.91
C ASN A 129 12.11 -21.63 26.36
N GLY A 130 12.66 -20.79 25.47
CA GLY A 130 13.97 -21.00 24.84
C GLY A 130 13.93 -21.86 23.58
N GLU A 131 12.78 -22.30 23.11
CA GLU A 131 12.57 -22.98 21.85
C GLU A 131 11.97 -22.02 20.80
N GLU A 132 12.44 -22.11 19.55
CA GLU A 132 11.89 -21.32 18.45
C GLU A 132 10.62 -21.98 17.92
N VAL A 133 9.53 -21.20 17.89
CA VAL A 133 8.23 -21.61 17.34
C VAL A 133 7.90 -20.68 16.17
N THR A 134 7.58 -21.25 15.02
CA THR A 134 7.12 -20.52 13.85
C THR A 134 5.63 -20.68 13.67
N THR A 135 4.91 -19.56 13.50
CA THR A 135 3.49 -19.54 13.15
C THR A 135 3.29 -18.83 11.82
N ASN A 136 2.28 -19.25 11.05
CA ASN A 136 1.98 -18.72 9.73
C ASN A 136 0.49 -18.34 9.62
N PRO A 137 0.05 -17.33 10.34
CA PRO A 137 -1.33 -16.87 10.24
C PRO A 137 -1.61 -16.24 8.87
N ILE A 138 -2.87 -16.30 8.47
CA ILE A 138 -3.36 -15.74 7.21
C ILE A 138 -4.56 -14.86 7.51
N TRP A 139 -4.54 -13.64 6.97
CA TRP A 139 -5.64 -12.69 7.12
C TRP A 139 -6.21 -12.26 5.77
N LEU A 140 -7.49 -11.95 5.78
CA LEU A 140 -8.11 -11.07 4.79
C LEU A 140 -8.24 -9.68 5.42
N GLU A 141 -7.70 -8.70 4.73
CA GLU A 141 -7.62 -7.34 5.25
C GLU A 141 -8.19 -6.33 4.26
N SER A 142 -8.71 -5.25 4.80
CA SER A 142 -9.13 -4.10 4.02
C SER A 142 -8.81 -2.80 4.74
N ALA A 143 -8.51 -1.76 3.96
CA ALA A 143 -8.26 -0.43 4.49
C ALA A 143 -8.97 0.63 3.64
N TYR A 144 -9.37 1.70 4.31
CA TYR A 144 -9.80 2.94 3.70
C TYR A 144 -8.78 4.02 4.01
N LEU A 145 -8.24 4.62 2.95
CA LEU A 145 -7.21 5.64 3.01
C LEU A 145 -7.77 6.97 2.52
N ILE A 146 -7.28 8.05 3.08
CA ILE A 146 -7.58 9.41 2.65
C ILE A 146 -6.31 10.22 2.52
N VAL A 147 -6.33 11.29 1.73
CA VAL A 147 -5.29 12.31 1.75
C VAL A 147 -5.48 13.17 3.01
N ASP A 148 -4.46 13.24 3.84
CA ASP A 148 -4.41 14.01 5.09
C ASP A 148 -3.04 14.66 5.20
N ASP A 149 -2.99 16.01 5.22
CA ASP A 149 -1.76 16.81 5.17
C ASP A 149 -0.83 16.45 3.99
N ASP A 150 -1.42 16.33 2.77
CA ASP A 150 -0.75 15.96 1.51
C ASP A 150 -0.14 14.55 1.50
N GLU A 151 -0.48 13.70 2.46
CA GLU A 151 -0.04 12.31 2.56
C GLU A 151 -1.22 11.34 2.55
N LEU A 152 -1.02 10.16 1.97
CA LEU A 152 -2.04 9.11 1.94
C LEU A 152 -1.97 8.30 3.24
N LYS A 153 -2.96 8.49 4.13
CA LYS A 153 -3.03 7.87 5.45
C LYS A 153 -4.20 6.92 5.59
N ILE A 154 -4.03 5.89 6.40
CA ILE A 154 -5.09 4.92 6.71
C ILE A 154 -6.01 5.51 7.77
N LYS A 155 -7.29 5.63 7.42
CA LYS A 155 -8.35 6.08 8.34
C LYS A 155 -9.08 4.93 9.00
N TYR A 156 -9.26 3.84 8.28
CA TYR A 156 -9.95 2.66 8.77
C TYR A 156 -9.21 1.41 8.29
N PHE A 157 -9.07 0.45 9.18
CA PHE A 157 -8.43 -0.82 8.90
C PHE A 157 -9.27 -1.96 9.47
N GLN A 158 -9.49 -3.00 8.69
CA GLN A 158 -10.15 -4.21 9.13
C GLN A 158 -9.28 -5.42 8.81
N SER A 159 -9.12 -6.30 9.80
CA SER A 159 -8.38 -7.54 9.69
C SER A 159 -9.25 -8.70 10.18
N GLU A 160 -9.22 -9.82 9.46
CA GLU A 160 -9.88 -11.07 9.84
C GLU A 160 -8.93 -12.24 9.60
N GLU A 161 -8.53 -12.92 10.67
CA GLU A 161 -7.73 -14.13 10.56
C GLU A 161 -8.56 -15.28 9.98
N ILE A 162 -8.03 -15.93 8.94
CA ILE A 162 -8.69 -17.04 8.24
C ILE A 162 -7.91 -18.35 8.30
N SER A 163 -6.82 -18.43 9.05
CA SER A 163 -5.96 -19.60 9.15
C SER A 163 -6.73 -20.85 9.54
N ASP A 164 -7.64 -20.73 10.48
CA ASP A 164 -8.43 -21.85 11.02
C ASP A 164 -9.46 -22.38 10.02
N TYR A 165 -9.92 -21.55 9.08
CA TYR A 165 -10.90 -21.96 8.04
C TYR A 165 -10.25 -22.78 6.91
N LEU A 166 -8.93 -22.70 6.74
CA LEU A 166 -8.19 -23.39 5.69
C LEU A 166 -7.66 -24.75 6.13
N SER A 167 -7.72 -25.07 7.42
CA SER A 167 -7.20 -26.31 8.01
C SER A 167 -8.23 -27.44 8.15
N ASN A 168 -9.48 -27.24 7.68
CA ASN A 168 -10.59 -28.23 7.73
C ASN A 168 -10.84 -28.92 6.40
#